data_ba13eb3e587abc3481d46c491939f65a
#
_entry.id   ba13eb3e587abc3481d46c491939f65a
#
_cell.length_a   1.000
_cell.length_b   1.000
_cell.length_c   1.000
_cell.angle_alpha   90.00
_cell.angle_beta   90.00
_cell.angle_gamma   90.00
#
_symmetry.space_group_name_H-M   'P 1'
#
loop_
_entity.id
_entity.type
_entity.pdbx_description
1 polymer ?
#
loop_
_entity_poly.entity_id
_entity_poly.type
_entity_poly.pdbx_seq_one_letter_code
_entity_poly.pdbx_strand_id
1 'polypeptide(L)'
;FNLSIQFLNDIKKIYLSTFEILKNIILRRKKFYIVARIEQVPNKNSRVYLSKIKNEYGNFLPILDWQMKTQDLKALLINFNEIKLNLEKKDIANIYPFEFIEKMQNQKFDKIEGKWDKQLKKEVFGVGHHMGTTRMGKNKNKSVVDVNLKVHEIENLYCAGSSVFPTCGYINPTLTIVALSLRLAEH
;
A
#
# COMPACT_ATOMS: atom_id res chain seq x y z
N PHE A 1 -44.62 -21.59 0.25
CA PHE A 1 -44.19 -20.99 1.55
C PHE A 1 -42.90 -20.22 1.49
N ASN A 2 -41.95 -20.57 0.61
CA ASN A 2 -40.66 -19.89 0.53
C ASN A 2 -40.71 -18.52 -0.20
N LEU A 3 -41.62 -18.34 -1.15
CA LEU A 3 -41.76 -17.09 -1.91
C LEU A 3 -42.24 -15.91 -1.04
N SER A 4 -43.08 -16.15 -0.05
CA SER A 4 -43.61 -15.09 0.84
C SER A 4 -42.53 -14.58 1.83
N ILE A 5 -41.64 -15.45 2.31
CA ILE A 5 -40.55 -15.07 3.23
C ILE A 5 -39.50 -14.28 2.48
N GLN A 6 -39.15 -14.68 1.26
CA GLN A 6 -38.20 -13.96 0.41
C GLN A 6 -38.73 -12.58 0.03
N PHE A 7 -39.97 -12.47 -0.37
CA PHE A 7 -40.63 -11.20 -0.66
C PHE A 7 -40.63 -10.23 0.53
N LEU A 8 -40.94 -10.73 1.75
CA LEU A 8 -40.87 -9.93 2.97
C LEU A 8 -39.44 -9.46 3.30
N ASN A 9 -38.44 -10.30 3.07
CA ASN A 9 -37.05 -9.93 3.26
C ASN A 9 -36.59 -8.88 2.24
N ASP A 10 -37.07 -8.96 1.00
CA ASP A 10 -36.74 -7.99 -0.04
C ASP A 10 -37.40 -6.64 0.22
N ILE A 11 -38.67 -6.62 0.67
CA ILE A 11 -39.36 -5.41 1.14
C ILE A 11 -38.59 -4.79 2.32
N LYS A 12 -38.18 -5.59 3.29
CA LYS A 12 -37.39 -5.09 4.44
C LYS A 12 -36.06 -4.48 4.01
N LYS A 13 -35.37 -5.10 3.04
CA LYS A 13 -34.13 -4.54 2.47
C LYS A 13 -34.39 -3.21 1.74
N ILE A 14 -35.42 -3.12 0.94
CA ILE A 14 -35.80 -1.90 0.23
C ILE A 14 -36.14 -0.79 1.25
N TYR A 15 -36.94 -1.10 2.26
CA TYR A 15 -37.29 -0.15 3.32
C TYR A 15 -36.07 0.35 4.06
N LEU A 16 -35.16 -0.53 4.47
CA LEU A 16 -33.93 -0.15 5.17
C LEU A 16 -33.00 0.69 4.28
N SER A 17 -32.88 0.36 2.98
CA SER A 17 -32.07 1.13 2.06
C SER A 17 -32.65 2.52 1.78
N THR A 18 -33.95 2.63 1.56
CA THR A 18 -34.63 3.92 1.37
C THR A 18 -34.60 4.78 2.64
N PHE A 19 -34.76 4.19 3.81
CA PHE A 19 -34.65 4.88 5.09
C PHE A 19 -33.24 5.44 5.32
N GLU A 20 -32.19 4.67 5.03
CA GLU A 20 -30.79 5.14 5.11
C GLU A 20 -30.50 6.25 4.11
N ILE A 21 -31.04 6.16 2.87
CA ILE A 21 -30.90 7.21 1.86
C ILE A 21 -31.59 8.51 2.33
N LEU A 22 -32.83 8.43 2.80
CA LEU A 22 -33.58 9.57 3.32
C LEU A 22 -32.90 10.17 4.53
N LYS A 23 -32.42 9.37 5.46
CA LYS A 23 -31.65 9.81 6.62
C LYS A 23 -30.37 10.55 6.22
N ASN A 24 -29.65 10.05 5.22
CA ASN A 24 -28.43 10.72 4.71
C ASN A 24 -28.76 12.04 3.98
N ILE A 25 -29.88 12.12 3.26
CA ILE A 25 -30.37 13.34 2.61
C ILE A 25 -30.80 14.38 3.65
N ILE A 26 -31.65 13.99 4.61
CA ILE A 26 -32.22 14.88 5.63
C ILE A 26 -31.12 15.40 6.58
N LEU A 27 -30.20 14.53 7.01
CA LEU A 27 -29.14 14.90 7.93
C LEU A 27 -27.95 15.55 7.23
N ARG A 28 -27.94 15.66 5.88
CA ARG A 28 -26.81 16.18 5.09
C ARG A 28 -25.46 15.56 5.50
N ARG A 29 -25.46 14.33 6.01
CA ARG A 29 -24.24 13.65 6.47
C ARG A 29 -23.47 13.15 5.27
N LYS A 30 -22.54 13.93 4.80
CA LYS A 30 -21.54 13.45 3.83
C LYS A 30 -20.55 12.56 4.58
N LYS A 31 -20.35 11.33 4.10
CA LYS A 31 -19.27 10.46 4.57
C LYS A 31 -18.03 10.80 3.78
N PHE A 32 -16.95 11.08 4.48
CA PHE A 32 -15.64 11.28 3.89
C PHE A 32 -14.74 10.12 4.31
N TYR A 33 -13.83 9.74 3.43
CA TYR A 33 -12.85 8.70 3.72
C TYR A 33 -11.45 9.33 3.71
N ILE A 34 -10.64 8.95 4.69
CA ILE A 34 -9.22 9.31 4.71
C ILE A 34 -8.46 8.13 4.12
N VAL A 35 -7.72 8.39 3.05
CA VAL A 35 -6.82 7.42 2.43
C VAL A 35 -5.40 7.72 2.90
N ALA A 36 -4.81 6.81 3.66
CA ALA A 36 -3.43 6.92 4.09
C ALA A 36 -2.51 6.23 3.07
N ARG A 37 -1.50 6.95 2.59
CA ARG A 37 -0.39 6.40 1.81
C ARG A 37 0.83 6.34 2.72
N ILE A 38 1.33 5.13 2.94
CA ILE A 38 2.39 4.88 3.92
C ILE A 38 3.58 4.26 3.20
N GLU A 39 4.76 4.79 3.47
CA GLU A 39 6.01 4.20 3.03
C GLU A 39 6.26 2.88 3.77
N GLN A 40 6.67 1.86 3.03
CA GLN A 40 7.14 0.61 3.62
C GLN A 40 8.63 0.70 3.97
N VAL A 41 8.97 0.15 5.12
CA VAL A 41 10.39 -0.03 5.47
C VAL A 41 11.05 -1.01 4.50
N PRO A 42 12.24 -0.69 3.95
CA PRO A 42 12.97 -1.59 3.06
C PRO A 42 13.07 -3.00 3.64
N ASN A 43 12.60 -3.98 2.88
CA ASN A 43 12.53 -5.37 3.30
C ASN A 43 13.22 -6.27 2.26
N LYS A 44 14.35 -6.87 2.63
CA LYS A 44 15.13 -7.76 1.74
C LYS A 44 14.35 -9.01 1.27
N ASN A 45 13.31 -9.40 1.98
CA ASN A 45 12.47 -10.54 1.63
C ASN A 45 11.34 -10.15 0.67
N SER A 46 10.99 -8.85 0.58
CA SER A 46 10.03 -8.34 -0.41
C SER A 46 10.80 -8.02 -1.69
N ARG A 47 10.66 -8.88 -2.70
CA ARG A 47 11.53 -8.85 -3.88
C ARG A 47 10.86 -9.31 -5.16
N VAL A 48 11.45 -8.92 -6.28
CA VAL A 48 11.18 -9.52 -7.60
C VAL A 48 12.25 -10.56 -7.87
N TYR A 49 11.85 -11.73 -8.34
CA TYR A 49 12.76 -12.80 -8.78
C TYR A 49 12.17 -13.56 -9.97
N LEU A 50 13.01 -14.34 -10.66
CA LEU A 50 12.58 -15.14 -11.79
C LEU A 50 11.99 -16.48 -11.33
N SER A 51 10.85 -16.85 -11.90
CA SER A 51 10.23 -18.16 -11.71
C SER A 51 10.98 -19.26 -12.44
N LYS A 52 10.56 -20.50 -12.24
CA LYS A 52 10.98 -21.64 -13.10
C LYS A 52 10.13 -21.78 -14.34
N ILE A 53 9.04 -21.01 -14.48
CA ILE A 53 8.11 -21.05 -15.61
C ILE A 53 8.60 -20.07 -16.67
N LYS A 54 8.59 -20.52 -17.93
CA LYS A 54 8.96 -19.71 -19.08
C LYS A 54 7.71 -19.27 -19.85
N ASN A 55 7.78 -18.10 -20.47
CA ASN A 55 6.81 -17.64 -21.43
C ASN A 55 7.02 -18.30 -22.82
N GLU A 56 6.19 -17.95 -23.79
CA GLU A 56 6.25 -18.43 -25.17
C GLU A 56 7.58 -18.13 -25.90
N TYR A 57 8.32 -17.10 -25.44
CA TYR A 57 9.63 -16.72 -25.97
C TYR A 57 10.81 -17.39 -25.23
N GLY A 58 10.55 -18.30 -24.31
CA GLY A 58 11.60 -19.01 -23.56
C GLY A 58 12.15 -18.20 -22.36
N ASN A 59 11.66 -16.99 -22.07
CA ASN A 59 12.10 -16.17 -20.96
C ASN A 59 11.41 -16.58 -19.67
N PHE A 60 12.13 -16.61 -18.56
CA PHE A 60 11.55 -16.86 -17.23
C PHE A 60 10.60 -15.72 -16.81
N LEU A 61 9.45 -16.08 -16.30
CA LEU A 61 8.46 -15.11 -15.81
C LEU A 61 8.92 -14.48 -14.48
N PRO A 62 8.78 -13.15 -14.32
CA PRO A 62 9.06 -12.51 -13.04
C PRO A 62 7.96 -12.83 -12.02
N ILE A 63 8.37 -13.02 -10.77
CA ILE A 63 7.47 -13.16 -9.62
C ILE A 63 7.71 -11.97 -8.69
N LEU A 64 6.63 -11.31 -8.29
CA LEU A 64 6.64 -10.33 -7.22
C LEU A 64 6.24 -11.02 -5.90
N ASP A 65 7.20 -11.15 -5.00
CA ASP A 65 6.96 -11.57 -3.62
C ASP A 65 6.95 -10.34 -2.71
N TRP A 66 5.77 -9.74 -2.59
CA TRP A 66 5.60 -8.53 -1.77
C TRP A 66 5.20 -8.89 -0.35
N GLN A 67 6.03 -8.50 0.61
CA GLN A 67 5.84 -8.80 2.02
C GLN A 67 5.86 -7.51 2.85
N MET A 68 4.85 -7.35 3.70
CA MET A 68 4.83 -6.32 4.73
C MET A 68 5.43 -6.84 6.03
N LYS A 69 5.98 -5.93 6.83
CA LYS A 69 6.47 -6.20 8.19
C LYS A 69 5.48 -5.66 9.22
N THR A 70 5.55 -6.21 10.42
CA THR A 70 4.85 -5.68 11.60
C THR A 70 5.10 -4.18 11.81
N GLN A 71 6.30 -3.71 11.45
CA GLN A 71 6.68 -2.30 11.54
C GLN A 71 5.85 -1.41 10.60
N ASP A 72 5.51 -1.88 9.40
CA ASP A 72 4.66 -1.15 8.45
C ASP A 72 3.24 -0.98 9.01
N LEU A 73 2.71 -2.03 9.66
CA LEU A 73 1.41 -1.99 10.33
C LEU A 73 1.41 -1.10 11.57
N LYS A 74 2.48 -1.12 12.36
CA LYS A 74 2.65 -0.18 13.50
C LYS A 74 2.65 1.26 13.01
N ALA A 75 3.35 1.55 11.92
CA ALA A 75 3.36 2.89 11.32
C ALA A 75 1.95 3.33 10.88
N LEU A 76 1.16 2.42 10.28
CA LEU A 76 -0.24 2.70 9.92
C LEU A 76 -1.07 3.09 11.15
N LEU A 77 -0.98 2.33 12.24
CA LEU A 77 -1.74 2.62 13.46
C LEU A 77 -1.32 3.92 14.15
N ILE A 78 -0.02 4.19 14.21
CA ILE A 78 0.50 5.44 14.78
C ILE A 78 -0.07 6.63 13.98
N ASN A 79 0.04 6.59 12.66
CA ASN A 79 -0.49 7.65 11.80
C ASN A 79 -2.00 7.82 11.94
N PHE A 80 -2.76 6.70 12.00
CA PHE A 80 -4.20 6.74 12.22
C PHE A 80 -4.55 7.42 13.54
N ASN A 81 -3.91 7.03 14.65
CA ASN A 81 -4.16 7.58 15.97
C ASN A 81 -3.81 9.07 16.04
N GLU A 82 -2.70 9.48 15.43
CA GLU A 82 -2.29 10.89 15.37
C GLU A 82 -3.28 11.74 14.57
N ILE A 83 -3.73 11.27 13.41
CA ILE A 83 -4.72 11.97 12.59
C ILE A 83 -6.05 12.08 13.37
N LYS A 84 -6.52 10.97 13.95
CA LYS A 84 -7.74 10.94 14.75
C LYS A 84 -7.68 11.95 15.89
N LEU A 85 -6.63 11.87 16.72
CA LEU A 85 -6.45 12.75 17.87
C LEU A 85 -6.44 14.23 17.47
N ASN A 86 -5.72 14.57 16.41
CA ASN A 86 -5.60 15.96 15.96
C ASN A 86 -6.92 16.53 15.41
N LEU A 87 -7.70 15.74 14.67
CA LEU A 87 -8.97 16.19 14.11
C LEU A 87 -10.06 16.28 15.17
N GLU A 88 -10.14 15.33 16.09
CA GLU A 88 -11.09 15.34 17.21
C GLU A 88 -10.77 16.46 18.19
N LYS A 89 -9.50 16.65 18.58
CA LYS A 89 -9.07 17.74 19.47
C LYS A 89 -9.37 19.14 18.94
N LYS A 90 -9.34 19.32 17.62
CA LYS A 90 -9.65 20.59 16.96
C LYS A 90 -11.13 20.73 16.58
N ASP A 91 -11.97 19.79 16.97
CA ASP A 91 -13.40 19.75 16.64
C ASP A 91 -13.69 19.85 15.12
N ILE A 92 -12.77 19.30 14.31
CA ILE A 92 -12.91 19.30 12.85
C ILE A 92 -13.76 18.12 12.38
N ALA A 93 -13.50 16.91 12.93
CA ALA A 93 -14.22 15.71 12.56
C ALA A 93 -14.04 14.61 13.61
N ASN A 94 -15.07 13.75 13.74
CA ASN A 94 -14.96 12.48 14.45
C ASN A 94 -14.53 11.41 13.46
N ILE A 95 -13.48 10.64 13.78
CA ILE A 95 -12.95 9.58 12.93
C ILE A 95 -13.31 8.23 13.50
N TYR A 96 -13.94 7.43 12.63
CA TYR A 96 -14.29 6.04 12.92
C TYR A 96 -13.34 5.12 12.15
N PRO A 97 -12.65 4.22 12.84
CA PRO A 97 -11.76 3.26 12.18
C PRO A 97 -12.55 2.26 11.34
N PHE A 98 -11.93 1.74 10.29
CA PHE A 98 -12.42 0.54 9.64
C PHE A 98 -12.21 -0.67 10.57
N GLU A 99 -13.03 -1.70 10.41
CA GLU A 99 -13.00 -2.92 11.24
C GLU A 99 -11.60 -3.55 11.34
N PHE A 100 -10.82 -3.50 10.27
CA PHE A 100 -9.46 -4.05 10.28
C PHE A 100 -8.51 -3.23 11.18
N ILE A 101 -8.68 -1.90 11.27
CA ILE A 101 -7.92 -1.04 12.19
C ILE A 101 -8.28 -1.35 13.65
N GLU A 102 -9.58 -1.52 13.95
CA GLU A 102 -10.03 -1.91 15.30
C GLU A 102 -9.45 -3.27 15.71
N LYS A 103 -9.49 -4.25 14.81
CA LYS A 103 -8.86 -5.55 15.04
C LYS A 103 -7.37 -5.44 15.30
N MET A 104 -6.66 -4.59 14.55
CA MET A 104 -5.24 -4.34 14.73
C MET A 104 -4.93 -3.67 16.08
N GLN A 105 -5.76 -2.73 16.53
CA GLN A 105 -5.59 -2.07 17.83
C GLN A 105 -5.74 -3.03 19.00
N ASN A 106 -6.59 -4.04 18.85
CA ASN A 106 -6.90 -5.05 19.88
C ASN A 106 -5.93 -6.25 19.87
N GLN A 107 -5.10 -6.41 18.85
CA GLN A 107 -4.12 -7.50 18.77
C GLN A 107 -2.77 -7.08 19.34
N LYS A 108 -2.12 -7.96 20.12
CA LYS A 108 -0.72 -7.80 20.47
C LYS A 108 0.13 -7.94 19.21
N PHE A 109 0.79 -6.87 18.82
CA PHE A 109 1.58 -6.76 17.58
C PHE A 109 2.66 -7.83 17.37
N ASP A 110 3.11 -8.46 18.44
CA ASP A 110 4.15 -9.50 18.41
C ASP A 110 3.72 -10.79 17.69
N LYS A 111 2.43 -10.94 17.40
CA LYS A 111 1.87 -12.11 16.68
C LYS A 111 1.57 -11.89 15.21
N ILE A 112 1.78 -10.67 14.68
CA ILE A 112 1.54 -10.35 13.26
C ILE A 112 2.84 -10.53 12.45
N GLU A 113 3.61 -11.58 12.73
CA GLU A 113 4.76 -11.90 11.90
C GLU A 113 4.33 -12.58 10.59
N GLY A 114 4.56 -11.89 9.49
CA GLY A 114 4.82 -12.49 8.18
C GLY A 114 3.63 -13.03 7.39
N LYS A 115 2.45 -13.16 7.95
CA LYS A 115 1.28 -13.63 7.19
C LYS A 115 0.22 -12.55 7.10
N TRP A 116 0.12 -11.97 5.94
CA TRP A 116 -1.05 -11.19 5.57
C TRP A 116 -2.30 -12.03 5.82
N ASP A 117 -3.12 -11.63 6.78
CA ASP A 117 -4.48 -12.11 6.86
C ASP A 117 -5.18 -11.79 5.53
N LYS A 118 -6.00 -12.73 5.02
CA LYS A 118 -6.77 -12.53 3.79
C LYS A 118 -7.63 -11.26 3.83
N GLN A 119 -8.04 -10.82 5.01
CA GLN A 119 -8.81 -9.60 5.22
C GLN A 119 -7.93 -8.35 5.05
N LEU A 120 -6.73 -8.34 5.61
CA LEU A 120 -5.79 -7.24 5.48
C LEU A 120 -5.38 -7.01 4.01
N LYS A 121 -5.22 -8.09 3.24
CA LYS A 121 -4.93 -8.02 1.80
C LYS A 121 -6.03 -7.35 0.97
N LYS A 122 -7.28 -7.31 1.44
CA LYS A 122 -8.39 -6.64 0.77
C LYS A 122 -8.44 -5.15 1.07
N GLU A 123 -7.94 -4.75 2.23
CA GLU A 123 -8.03 -3.37 2.73
C GLU A 123 -6.76 -2.55 2.44
N VAL A 124 -5.62 -3.23 2.26
CA VAL A 124 -4.35 -2.61 1.92
C VAL A 124 -3.97 -2.97 0.49
N PHE A 125 -3.76 -1.99 -0.35
CA PHE A 125 -3.44 -2.17 -1.77
C PHE A 125 -2.32 -1.25 -2.22
N GLY A 126 -1.63 -1.64 -3.28
CA GLY A 126 -0.60 -0.81 -3.91
C GLY A 126 -1.23 0.37 -4.64
N VAL A 127 -0.68 1.56 -4.44
CA VAL A 127 -1.20 2.81 -5.02
C VAL A 127 -0.39 3.32 -6.23
N GLY A 128 0.28 2.43 -6.95
CA GLY A 128 1.00 2.77 -8.18
C GLY A 128 2.39 3.38 -7.98
N HIS A 129 2.88 3.56 -6.75
CA HIS A 129 4.20 4.08 -6.45
C HIS A 129 5.18 2.95 -6.08
N HIS A 130 5.37 1.99 -6.99
CA HIS A 130 6.29 0.88 -6.79
C HIS A 130 7.74 1.37 -6.91
N MET A 131 8.58 1.06 -5.92
CA MET A 131 9.95 1.59 -5.85
C MET A 131 10.91 0.59 -5.23
N GLY A 132 12.23 0.81 -5.45
CA GLY A 132 13.30 0.16 -4.70
C GLY A 132 13.66 -1.25 -5.09
N THR A 133 13.12 -1.81 -6.18
CA THR A 133 13.46 -3.18 -6.64
C THR A 133 14.89 -3.29 -7.16
N THR A 134 15.48 -2.18 -7.66
CA THR A 134 16.88 -2.07 -8.07
C THR A 134 17.57 -0.92 -7.33
N ARG A 135 17.30 -0.80 -6.02
CA ARG A 135 17.69 0.37 -5.23
C ARG A 135 19.18 0.70 -5.31
N MET A 136 19.45 2.01 -5.32
CA MET A 136 20.84 2.52 -5.34
C MET A 136 21.49 2.47 -3.96
N GLY A 137 22.81 2.41 -3.95
CA GLY A 137 23.62 2.51 -2.75
C GLY A 137 25.10 2.26 -3.02
N LYS A 138 25.95 2.69 -2.08
CA LYS A 138 27.40 2.51 -2.17
C LYS A 138 27.86 1.07 -1.96
N ASN A 139 27.08 0.25 -1.27
CA ASN A 139 27.46 -1.10 -0.89
C ASN A 139 26.75 -2.12 -1.78
N LYS A 140 27.48 -2.81 -2.64
CA LYS A 140 26.98 -3.83 -3.56
C LYS A 140 26.21 -4.98 -2.90
N ASN A 141 26.49 -5.28 -1.64
CA ASN A 141 25.76 -6.32 -0.90
C ASN A 141 24.38 -5.84 -0.38
N LYS A 142 24.10 -4.53 -0.47
CA LYS A 142 22.85 -3.91 0.02
C LYS A 142 22.09 -3.14 -1.06
N SER A 143 22.64 -3.02 -2.26
CA SER A 143 22.08 -2.28 -3.40
C SER A 143 22.31 -3.01 -4.70
N VAL A 144 21.54 -2.67 -5.72
CA VAL A 144 21.66 -3.24 -7.07
C VAL A 144 22.46 -2.32 -7.98
N VAL A 145 22.25 -1.01 -7.84
CA VAL A 145 23.02 0.01 -8.57
C VAL A 145 23.79 0.90 -7.62
N ASP A 146 24.84 1.50 -8.11
CA ASP A 146 25.60 2.53 -7.39
C ASP A 146 24.88 3.88 -7.40
N VAL A 147 25.54 4.93 -6.88
CA VAL A 147 24.98 6.29 -6.82
C VAL A 147 24.83 6.93 -8.20
N ASN A 148 25.50 6.42 -9.22
CA ASN A 148 25.42 6.84 -10.62
C ASN A 148 24.44 5.98 -11.43
N LEU A 149 23.63 5.15 -10.76
CA LEU A 149 22.62 4.28 -11.34
C LEU A 149 23.18 3.12 -12.17
N LYS A 150 24.51 2.88 -12.12
CA LYS A 150 25.18 1.78 -12.77
C LYS A 150 25.00 0.49 -11.94
N VAL A 151 24.67 -0.61 -12.60
CA VAL A 151 24.57 -1.93 -11.95
C VAL A 151 25.96 -2.33 -11.43
N HIS A 152 26.06 -2.71 -10.17
CA HIS A 152 27.33 -3.16 -9.59
C HIS A 152 27.91 -4.32 -10.39
N GLU A 153 29.21 -4.28 -10.63
CA GLU A 153 29.97 -5.33 -11.33
C GLU A 153 29.64 -5.52 -12.84
N ILE A 154 28.81 -4.63 -13.43
CA ILE A 154 28.51 -4.63 -14.86
C ILE A 154 28.86 -3.26 -15.44
N GLU A 155 29.72 -3.24 -16.46
CA GLU A 155 30.29 -1.96 -16.93
C GLU A 155 29.33 -1.10 -17.74
N ASN A 156 28.41 -1.70 -18.49
CA ASN A 156 27.57 -1.03 -19.48
C ASN A 156 26.07 -1.15 -19.19
N LEU A 157 25.66 -1.41 -17.94
CA LEU A 157 24.25 -1.56 -17.57
C LEU A 157 23.87 -0.55 -16.50
N TYR A 158 22.83 0.22 -16.77
CA TYR A 158 22.28 1.24 -15.89
C TYR A 158 20.79 1.00 -15.69
N CYS A 159 20.28 1.40 -14.53
CA CYS A 159 18.85 1.38 -14.23
C CYS A 159 18.34 2.81 -14.02
N ALA A 160 17.21 3.15 -14.67
CA ALA A 160 16.50 4.40 -14.46
C ALA A 160 15.08 4.11 -13.93
N GLY A 161 14.40 5.14 -13.44
CA GLY A 161 13.04 5.02 -12.90
C GLY A 161 12.99 4.90 -11.38
N SER A 162 11.80 4.68 -10.84
CA SER A 162 11.58 4.61 -9.38
C SER A 162 12.17 3.35 -8.73
N SER A 163 12.51 2.33 -9.49
CA SER A 163 13.12 1.10 -8.97
C SER A 163 14.46 1.33 -8.27
N VAL A 164 15.18 2.42 -8.62
CA VAL A 164 16.47 2.77 -8.02
C VAL A 164 16.37 3.51 -6.69
N PHE A 165 15.17 3.94 -6.28
CA PHE A 165 15.01 4.70 -5.04
C PHE A 165 15.33 3.84 -3.82
N PRO A 166 16.18 4.32 -2.89
CA PRO A 166 16.48 3.61 -1.65
C PRO A 166 15.32 3.71 -0.64
N THR A 167 14.53 4.79 -0.69
CA THR A 167 13.35 5.07 0.14
C THR A 167 12.28 5.74 -0.72
N CYS A 168 11.01 5.60 -0.33
CA CYS A 168 9.90 6.08 -1.15
C CYS A 168 9.46 7.50 -0.78
N GLY A 169 9.37 7.81 0.51
CA GLY A 169 8.70 9.03 0.97
C GLY A 169 7.20 9.05 0.66
N TYR A 170 6.57 10.21 0.78
CA TYR A 170 5.13 10.40 0.58
C TYR A 170 4.78 11.14 -0.73
N ILE A 171 5.78 11.70 -1.41
CA ILE A 171 5.60 12.51 -2.62
C ILE A 171 5.59 11.63 -3.87
N ASN A 172 4.88 12.09 -4.91
CA ASN A 172 4.89 11.44 -6.21
C ASN A 172 6.32 11.37 -6.79
N PRO A 173 6.78 10.22 -7.30
CA PRO A 173 8.18 10.01 -7.65
C PRO A 173 8.61 10.65 -8.97
N THR A 174 7.70 11.11 -9.81
CA THR A 174 7.95 11.50 -11.21
C THR A 174 9.05 12.56 -11.35
N LEU A 175 9.03 13.62 -10.54
CA LEU A 175 10.05 14.67 -10.60
C LEU A 175 11.45 14.11 -10.33
N THR A 176 11.58 13.28 -9.31
CA THR A 176 12.87 12.66 -8.96
C THR A 176 13.32 11.65 -10.02
N ILE A 177 12.39 10.90 -10.64
CA ILE A 177 12.71 10.01 -11.76
C ILE A 177 13.31 10.81 -12.91
N VAL A 178 12.68 11.92 -13.30
CA VAL A 178 13.17 12.77 -14.39
C VAL A 178 14.55 13.35 -14.06
N ALA A 179 14.73 13.89 -12.86
CA ALA A 179 16.00 14.46 -12.42
C ALA A 179 17.15 13.42 -12.43
N LEU A 180 16.89 12.21 -11.94
CA LEU A 180 17.88 11.12 -11.96
C LEU A 180 18.18 10.65 -13.38
N SER A 181 17.18 10.61 -14.25
CA SER A 181 17.37 10.20 -15.65
C SER A 181 18.18 11.23 -16.44
N LEU A 182 17.94 12.54 -16.23
CA LEU A 182 18.76 13.61 -16.82
C LEU A 182 20.21 13.53 -16.34
N ARG A 183 20.40 13.40 -15.03
CA ARG A 183 21.76 13.21 -14.47
C ARG A 183 22.47 12.00 -15.06
N LEU A 184 21.74 10.89 -15.28
CA LEU A 184 22.31 9.70 -15.91
C LEU A 184 22.70 9.95 -17.37
N ALA A 185 21.91 10.73 -18.10
CA ALA A 185 22.20 11.04 -19.50
C ALA A 185 23.43 11.96 -19.69
N GLU A 186 23.78 12.72 -18.65
CA GLU A 186 24.97 13.60 -18.61
C GLU A 186 26.23 12.88 -18.12
N HIS A 187 26.12 11.65 -17.60
CA HIS A 187 27.21 10.86 -17.02
C HIS A 187 27.87 9.99 -18.07
#